data_4b17b574ba07835b8f11a478cc6d3fab
#
_entry.id   4b17b574ba07835b8f11a478cc6d3fab
#
_cell.length_a   1.000
_cell.length_b   1.000
_cell.length_c   1.000
_cell.angle_alpha   90.00
_cell.angle_beta   90.00
_cell.angle_gamma   90.00
#
_symmetry.space_group_name_H-M   'P 1'
#
loop_
_entity.id
_entity.type
_entity.pdbx_description
1 polymer ?
#
loop_
_entity_poly.entity_id
_entity_poly.type
_entity_poly.pdbx_seq_one_letter_code
_entity_poly.pdbx_strand_id
1 'polypeptide(L)'
;MHYVSVEGLTKSYGITPLFKGISFNINEGDRIALIARNGVGKSTLLRILSGKEQPEAGTCKIHKDVHLVMFEQEPQFIENATVTQNLFNQEHPTMKAISNYEMAMESEDEDLITNSIMEMEENNAWDFESKVKTILTQLNIHHLEQPVSKLSGGQRKRVSLAKTLIQIGFEPKHVLLLMDEPTNHLDLNMIEWLENYLEQEKVTLLLVSHDRYFLEAVTDEIWELEREKLYSYKGDYENYLEKKAARIESELASIDKAKNTFRKELEWMRKQPKARTTKSKSRQDNFYEVEAKAKQKIDDTNLQLEMKMTRLGGKIIEAKKVYKSYGDLVVLKGFDYTFSKGERIGIVGKNGVGKSTFLQILQGITQPDSGKINVGETIVFGHFSQEGLVYKKDMRVIEYLKTFAEQFPLASGGSLSAAQFLELFLFTPDKQYTYLSALSGGEKKRLQLLTILFKNPNFLILDEPTNDLDLPTLAVLEQFLLDYAGCVLLVSHDRYFMDKLVDHLFIFEGDGVIRDYPGNYTQFRILEKSKQSYASVSSDISTSKESATVVEKIVP
;
A
#
# COMPACT_ATOMS: atom_id res chain seq x y z
N MET A 1 -25.95 4.92 14.50
CA MET A 1 -25.45 4.57 15.86
C MET A 1 -24.01 5.05 16.00
N HIS A 2 -23.57 5.51 17.20
CA HIS A 2 -22.15 5.85 17.41
C HIS A 2 -21.40 4.55 17.80
N TYR A 3 -20.44 4.15 16.98
CA TYR A 3 -19.64 2.94 17.23
C TYR A 3 -18.46 3.22 18.14
N VAL A 4 -17.71 4.29 17.86
CA VAL A 4 -16.53 4.69 18.63
C VAL A 4 -16.58 6.17 18.94
N SER A 5 -16.26 6.57 20.18
CA SER A 5 -16.02 7.95 20.57
C SER A 5 -14.65 8.08 21.22
N VAL A 6 -13.84 8.94 20.67
CA VAL A 6 -12.48 9.24 21.14
C VAL A 6 -12.39 10.69 21.54
N GLU A 7 -11.92 10.97 22.77
CA GLU A 7 -11.79 12.31 23.32
C GLU A 7 -10.38 12.54 23.88
N GLY A 8 -9.70 13.55 23.36
CA GLY A 8 -8.41 14.03 23.86
C GLY A 8 -7.28 13.01 23.81
N LEU A 9 -7.31 12.08 22.84
CA LEU A 9 -6.37 10.97 22.76
C LEU A 9 -4.94 11.46 22.52
N THR A 10 -4.00 11.01 23.37
CA THR A 10 -2.58 11.37 23.29
C THR A 10 -1.72 10.12 23.42
N LYS A 11 -0.69 10.01 22.59
CA LYS A 11 0.28 8.92 22.61
C LYS A 11 1.64 9.40 22.11
N SER A 12 2.70 8.95 22.77
CA SER A 12 4.09 9.16 22.37
C SER A 12 4.91 7.87 22.54
N TYR A 13 6.01 7.78 21.81
CA TYR A 13 7.04 6.78 22.06
C TYR A 13 8.34 7.48 22.45
N GLY A 14 8.68 7.35 23.73
CA GLY A 14 9.81 8.07 24.31
C GLY A 14 9.61 9.58 24.23
N ILE A 15 10.49 10.28 23.53
CA ILE A 15 10.44 11.75 23.37
C ILE A 15 9.59 12.18 22.15
N THR A 16 9.26 11.25 21.26
CA THR A 16 8.57 11.56 20.01
C THR A 16 7.06 11.43 20.16
N PRO A 17 6.29 12.54 20.13
CA PRO A 17 4.84 12.48 20.14
C PRO A 17 4.34 11.95 18.79
N LEU A 18 3.36 11.05 18.83
CA LEU A 18 2.66 10.55 17.63
C LEU A 18 1.44 11.42 17.34
N PHE A 19 0.60 11.61 18.35
CA PHE A 19 -0.56 12.50 18.29
C PHE A 19 -0.90 13.02 19.68
N LYS A 20 -1.50 14.22 19.72
CA LYS A 20 -1.78 14.92 20.97
C LYS A 20 -3.17 15.53 20.96
N GLY A 21 -4.02 15.04 21.88
CA GLY A 21 -5.35 15.60 22.12
C GLY A 21 -6.31 15.43 20.93
N ILE A 22 -6.17 14.38 20.12
CA ILE A 22 -7.07 14.12 19.00
C ILE A 22 -8.43 13.63 19.50
N SER A 23 -9.51 14.10 18.86
CA SER A 23 -10.88 13.71 19.18
C SER A 23 -11.64 13.46 17.88
N PHE A 24 -12.39 12.36 17.83
CA PHE A 24 -13.20 11.98 16.68
C PHE A 24 -14.25 10.94 17.05
N ASN A 25 -15.25 10.76 16.18
CA ASN A 25 -16.26 9.73 16.31
C ASN A 25 -16.32 8.89 15.03
N ILE A 26 -16.62 7.59 15.18
CA ILE A 26 -16.93 6.69 14.07
C ILE A 26 -18.37 6.23 14.25
N ASN A 27 -19.19 6.43 13.23
CA ASN A 27 -20.59 6.06 13.23
C ASN A 27 -20.81 4.80 12.37
N GLU A 28 -21.94 4.20 12.55
CA GLU A 28 -22.41 3.10 11.70
C GLU A 28 -22.44 3.54 10.23
N GLY A 29 -21.84 2.72 9.36
CA GLY A 29 -21.76 2.98 7.93
C GLY A 29 -20.65 3.91 7.49
N ASP A 30 -19.88 4.52 8.43
CA ASP A 30 -18.73 5.34 8.05
C ASP A 30 -17.65 4.48 7.38
N ARG A 31 -17.10 4.96 6.27
CA ARG A 31 -16.01 4.35 5.53
C ARG A 31 -14.86 5.33 5.43
N ILE A 32 -13.89 5.15 6.31
CA ILE A 32 -12.85 6.14 6.57
C ILE A 32 -11.48 5.60 6.16
N ALA A 33 -10.72 6.36 5.38
CA ALA A 33 -9.30 6.13 5.12
C ALA A 33 -8.44 6.93 6.10
N LEU A 34 -7.48 6.30 6.75
CA LEU A 34 -6.49 6.98 7.59
C LEU A 34 -5.15 7.10 6.85
N ILE A 35 -4.79 8.32 6.47
CA ILE A 35 -3.55 8.64 5.76
C ILE A 35 -2.59 9.35 6.71
N ALA A 36 -1.33 8.96 6.69
CA ALA A 36 -0.23 9.66 7.37
C ALA A 36 1.12 9.21 6.84
N ARG A 37 2.17 9.98 7.15
CA ARG A 37 3.57 9.54 6.94
C ARG A 37 3.87 8.27 7.74
N ASN A 38 4.83 7.48 7.28
CA ASN A 38 5.29 6.32 8.04
C ASN A 38 5.92 6.75 9.38
N GLY A 39 5.60 5.99 10.45
CA GLY A 39 6.09 6.26 11.79
C GLY A 39 5.30 7.33 12.59
N VAL A 40 4.23 7.91 12.04
CA VAL A 40 3.40 8.93 12.73
C VAL A 40 2.38 8.32 13.69
N GLY A 41 2.18 6.98 13.64
CA GLY A 41 1.32 6.30 14.61
C GLY A 41 0.00 5.76 14.05
N LYS A 42 -0.14 5.53 12.72
CA LYS A 42 -1.33 4.90 12.12
C LYS A 42 -1.69 3.57 12.81
N SER A 43 -0.77 2.60 12.77
CA SER A 43 -0.97 1.28 13.40
C SER A 43 -1.16 1.37 14.91
N THR A 44 -0.50 2.33 15.58
CA THR A 44 -0.69 2.60 17.02
C THR A 44 -2.12 3.06 17.30
N LEU A 45 -2.67 3.95 16.48
CA LEU A 45 -4.05 4.39 16.61
C LEU A 45 -5.03 3.21 16.45
N LEU A 46 -4.84 2.36 15.43
CA LEU A 46 -5.64 1.14 15.25
C LEU A 46 -5.52 0.18 16.45
N ARG A 47 -4.33 0.00 17.03
CA ARG A 47 -4.12 -0.83 18.24
C ARG A 47 -4.79 -0.24 19.47
N ILE A 48 -4.82 1.07 19.62
CA ILE A 48 -5.55 1.72 20.73
C ILE A 48 -7.06 1.52 20.54
N LEU A 49 -7.58 1.71 19.33
CA LEU A 49 -8.99 1.47 19.03
C LEU A 49 -9.39 0.01 19.25
N SER A 50 -8.50 -0.96 18.95
CA SER A 50 -8.74 -2.38 19.21
C SER A 50 -8.53 -2.80 20.66
N GLY A 51 -8.15 -1.88 21.56
CA GLY A 51 -7.88 -2.17 22.97
C GLY A 51 -6.57 -2.92 23.23
N LYS A 52 -5.75 -3.17 22.20
CA LYS A 52 -4.46 -3.86 22.32
C LYS A 52 -3.36 -2.97 22.92
N GLU A 53 -3.53 -1.65 22.84
CA GLU A 53 -2.60 -0.68 23.39
C GLU A 53 -3.35 0.41 24.18
N GLN A 54 -2.77 0.86 25.29
CA GLN A 54 -3.36 1.92 26.11
C GLN A 54 -2.84 3.30 25.69
N PRO A 55 -3.70 4.33 25.60
CA PRO A 55 -3.28 5.71 25.41
C PRO A 55 -2.58 6.25 26.68
N GLU A 56 -1.78 7.31 26.53
CA GLU A 56 -1.19 8.04 27.65
C GLU A 56 -2.20 8.99 28.31
N ALA A 57 -3.06 9.60 27.50
CA ALA A 57 -4.14 10.46 27.95
C ALA A 57 -5.33 10.40 26.98
N GLY A 58 -6.49 10.82 27.48
CA GLY A 58 -7.74 10.78 26.73
C GLY A 58 -8.50 9.47 26.96
N THR A 59 -9.65 9.36 26.31
CA THR A 59 -10.54 8.18 26.44
C THR A 59 -10.94 7.67 25.05
N CYS A 60 -11.02 6.35 24.93
CA CYS A 60 -11.59 5.66 23.79
C CYS A 60 -12.73 4.78 24.26
N LYS A 61 -13.95 5.03 23.79
CA LYS A 61 -15.15 4.27 24.17
C LYS A 61 -15.73 3.62 22.93
N ILE A 62 -15.88 2.30 22.98
CA ILE A 62 -16.54 1.50 21.94
C ILE A 62 -17.91 1.11 22.47
N HIS A 63 -18.93 1.19 21.62
CA HIS A 63 -20.27 0.77 22.00
C HIS A 63 -20.28 -0.74 22.23
N LYS A 64 -20.99 -1.18 23.28
CA LYS A 64 -20.97 -2.60 23.74
C LYS A 64 -21.49 -3.61 22.72
N ASP A 65 -22.34 -3.18 21.80
CA ASP A 65 -22.95 -4.04 20.76
C ASP A 65 -22.12 -4.03 19.46
N VAL A 66 -20.96 -3.38 19.44
CA VAL A 66 -20.07 -3.31 18.28
C VAL A 66 -19.02 -4.41 18.34
N HIS A 67 -19.00 -5.25 17.32
CA HIS A 67 -17.95 -6.25 17.12
C HIS A 67 -16.79 -5.64 16.34
N LEU A 68 -15.63 -5.59 16.99
CA LEU A 68 -14.43 -5.04 16.38
C LEU A 68 -13.60 -6.17 15.78
N VAL A 69 -13.39 -6.11 14.48
CA VAL A 69 -12.54 -7.02 13.72
C VAL A 69 -11.33 -6.26 13.20
N MET A 70 -10.13 -6.78 13.40
CA MET A 70 -8.89 -6.11 13.02
C MET A 70 -8.00 -6.99 12.16
N PHE A 71 -7.66 -6.49 10.97
CA PHE A 71 -6.59 -7.01 10.13
C PHE A 71 -5.28 -6.26 10.45
N GLU A 72 -4.28 -6.97 10.96
CA GLU A 72 -2.97 -6.41 11.31
C GLU A 72 -1.93 -6.64 10.21
N GLN A 73 -1.00 -5.72 10.07
CA GLN A 73 0.11 -5.82 9.13
C GLN A 73 0.98 -7.07 9.40
N GLU A 74 1.18 -7.43 10.67
CA GLU A 74 1.89 -8.64 11.11
C GLU A 74 0.93 -9.57 11.86
N PRO A 75 0.33 -10.55 11.16
CA PRO A 75 -0.66 -11.43 11.77
C PRO A 75 -0.05 -12.40 12.76
N GLN A 76 -0.74 -12.59 13.88
CA GLN A 76 -0.37 -13.60 14.88
C GLN A 76 -1.10 -14.92 14.58
N PHE A 77 -0.32 -16.00 14.48
CA PHE A 77 -0.81 -17.35 14.26
C PHE A 77 -0.26 -18.32 15.31
N ILE A 78 -1.00 -19.42 15.50
CA ILE A 78 -0.48 -20.59 16.20
C ILE A 78 0.41 -21.33 15.20
N GLU A 79 1.73 -21.17 15.32
CA GLU A 79 2.72 -21.59 14.31
C GLU A 79 2.65 -23.06 13.92
N ASN A 80 2.36 -23.95 14.89
CA ASN A 80 2.30 -25.40 14.66
C ASN A 80 0.92 -25.89 14.22
N ALA A 81 -0.09 -25.02 14.25
CA ALA A 81 -1.43 -25.35 13.81
C ALA A 81 -1.57 -25.24 12.28
N THR A 82 -2.50 -25.98 11.72
CA THR A 82 -2.81 -25.92 10.29
C THR A 82 -3.49 -24.61 9.92
N VAL A 83 -3.54 -24.30 8.61
CA VAL A 83 -4.25 -23.15 8.09
C VAL A 83 -5.72 -23.21 8.52
N THR A 84 -6.38 -24.37 8.38
CA THR A 84 -7.76 -24.60 8.81
C THR A 84 -7.96 -24.25 10.28
N GLN A 85 -7.09 -24.75 11.17
CA GLN A 85 -7.18 -24.47 12.61
C GLN A 85 -6.98 -23.00 12.99
N ASN A 86 -6.22 -22.25 12.18
CA ASN A 86 -6.01 -20.82 12.39
C ASN A 86 -7.15 -19.96 11.80
N LEU A 87 -7.81 -20.42 10.74
CA LEU A 87 -8.91 -19.71 10.10
C LEU A 87 -10.20 -19.80 10.92
N PHE A 88 -10.49 -20.99 11.46
CA PHE A 88 -11.78 -21.28 12.07
C PHE A 88 -11.69 -21.33 13.59
N ASN A 89 -12.57 -20.58 14.24
CA ASN A 89 -12.82 -20.77 15.66
C ASN A 89 -13.77 -21.97 15.83
N GLN A 90 -13.22 -23.12 16.20
CA GLN A 90 -13.97 -24.37 16.36
C GLN A 90 -15.11 -24.29 17.43
N GLU A 91 -15.10 -23.27 18.28
CA GLU A 91 -16.16 -23.07 19.29
C GLU A 91 -17.39 -22.34 18.75
N HIS A 92 -17.30 -21.73 17.56
CA HIS A 92 -18.43 -21.00 16.98
C HIS A 92 -19.57 -21.95 16.55
N PRO A 93 -20.85 -21.66 16.84
CA PRO A 93 -21.99 -22.56 16.52
C PRO A 93 -22.04 -22.93 15.03
N THR A 94 -21.87 -21.97 14.12
CA THR A 94 -21.86 -22.21 12.68
C THR A 94 -20.76 -23.18 12.26
N MET A 95 -19.55 -23.06 12.87
CA MET A 95 -18.44 -23.97 12.56
C MET A 95 -18.67 -25.38 13.12
N LYS A 96 -19.32 -25.49 14.28
CA LYS A 96 -19.74 -26.80 14.80
C LYS A 96 -20.77 -27.45 13.89
N ALA A 97 -21.75 -26.70 13.41
CA ALA A 97 -22.76 -27.21 12.49
C ALA A 97 -22.11 -27.73 11.18
N ILE A 98 -21.15 -26.99 10.60
CA ILE A 98 -20.43 -27.43 9.40
C ILE A 98 -19.62 -28.70 9.69
N SER A 99 -18.87 -28.74 10.78
CA SER A 99 -18.06 -29.90 11.15
C SER A 99 -18.94 -31.14 11.43
N ASN A 100 -20.07 -30.95 12.11
CA ASN A 100 -21.04 -32.02 12.37
C ASN A 100 -21.63 -32.56 11.06
N TYR A 101 -21.94 -31.68 10.11
CA TYR A 101 -22.45 -32.06 8.80
C TYR A 101 -21.41 -32.85 7.98
N GLU A 102 -20.15 -32.41 7.95
CA GLU A 102 -19.07 -33.12 7.27
C GLU A 102 -18.86 -34.52 7.87
N MET A 103 -18.81 -34.64 9.21
CA MET A 103 -18.70 -35.94 9.89
C MET A 103 -19.93 -36.83 9.64
N ALA A 104 -21.13 -36.26 9.61
CA ALA A 104 -22.34 -37.03 9.33
C ALA A 104 -22.33 -37.58 7.90
N MET A 105 -21.88 -36.78 6.92
CA MET A 105 -21.77 -37.21 5.52
C MET A 105 -20.73 -38.34 5.34
N GLU A 106 -19.65 -38.35 6.16
CA GLU A 106 -18.66 -39.43 6.14
C GLU A 106 -19.16 -40.72 6.82
N SER A 107 -20.09 -40.61 7.80
CA SER A 107 -20.63 -41.76 8.54
C SER A 107 -21.70 -42.55 7.79
N GLU A 108 -22.31 -41.99 6.72
CA GLU A 108 -23.45 -42.54 5.97
C GLU A 108 -24.69 -42.84 6.85
N ASP A 109 -24.81 -42.26 8.05
CA ASP A 109 -25.94 -42.44 8.99
C ASP A 109 -27.01 -41.40 8.68
N GLU A 110 -28.19 -41.87 8.22
CA GLU A 110 -29.32 -41.01 7.79
C GLU A 110 -29.86 -40.11 8.93
N ASP A 111 -29.88 -40.59 10.17
CA ASP A 111 -30.37 -39.82 11.32
C ASP A 111 -29.36 -38.71 11.68
N LEU A 112 -28.07 -39.00 11.64
CA LEU A 112 -27.01 -37.99 11.86
C LEU A 112 -27.00 -36.92 10.76
N ILE A 113 -27.17 -37.33 9.50
CA ILE A 113 -27.25 -36.43 8.36
C ILE A 113 -28.44 -35.49 8.51
N THR A 114 -29.64 -36.03 8.84
CA THR A 114 -30.84 -35.21 8.99
C THR A 114 -30.72 -34.19 10.11
N ASN A 115 -30.16 -34.58 11.27
CA ASN A 115 -29.96 -33.67 12.39
C ASN A 115 -28.90 -32.58 12.05
N SER A 116 -27.81 -32.94 11.38
CA SER A 116 -26.78 -31.98 10.98
C SER A 116 -27.26 -31.00 9.91
N ILE A 117 -28.17 -31.40 9.01
CA ILE A 117 -28.83 -30.50 8.07
C ILE A 117 -29.67 -29.46 8.83
N MET A 118 -30.44 -29.87 9.86
CA MET A 118 -31.18 -28.92 10.69
C MET A 118 -30.28 -27.92 11.41
N GLU A 119 -29.17 -28.40 11.97
CA GLU A 119 -28.16 -27.49 12.58
C GLU A 119 -27.57 -26.51 11.58
N MET A 120 -27.32 -26.93 10.33
CA MET A 120 -26.82 -26.08 9.24
C MET A 120 -27.85 -24.99 8.87
N GLU A 121 -29.15 -25.32 8.82
CA GLU A 121 -30.22 -24.36 8.55
C GLU A 121 -30.43 -23.38 9.69
N GLU A 122 -30.48 -23.84 10.94
CA GLU A 122 -30.65 -23.00 12.15
C GLU A 122 -29.52 -21.96 12.29
N ASN A 123 -28.32 -22.32 11.91
CA ASN A 123 -27.14 -21.44 12.02
C ASN A 123 -26.82 -20.68 10.71
N ASN A 124 -27.69 -20.74 9.66
CA ASN A 124 -27.43 -20.20 8.31
C ASN A 124 -26.06 -20.63 7.75
N ALA A 125 -25.64 -21.84 8.05
CA ALA A 125 -24.29 -22.32 7.78
C ALA A 125 -24.01 -22.62 6.30
N TRP A 126 -25.02 -22.86 5.48
CA TRP A 126 -24.89 -23.10 4.04
C TRP A 126 -24.35 -21.89 3.29
N ASP A 127 -24.93 -20.72 3.53
CA ASP A 127 -24.47 -19.47 2.91
C ASP A 127 -23.06 -19.11 3.37
N PHE A 128 -22.78 -19.38 4.66
CA PHE A 128 -21.46 -19.14 5.24
C PHE A 128 -20.38 -20.04 4.61
N GLU A 129 -20.62 -21.34 4.46
CA GLU A 129 -19.69 -22.28 3.81
C GLU A 129 -19.38 -21.83 2.38
N SER A 130 -20.39 -21.45 1.62
CA SER A 130 -20.22 -20.92 0.25
C SER A 130 -19.37 -19.65 0.23
N LYS A 131 -19.62 -18.70 1.14
CA LYS A 131 -18.82 -17.47 1.29
C LYS A 131 -17.37 -17.81 1.63
N VAL A 132 -17.14 -18.71 2.58
CA VAL A 132 -15.79 -19.15 2.98
C VAL A 132 -15.03 -19.75 1.80
N LYS A 133 -15.63 -20.67 1.05
CA LYS A 133 -15.03 -21.28 -0.15
C LYS A 133 -14.68 -20.22 -1.19
N THR A 134 -15.54 -19.23 -1.38
CA THR A 134 -15.28 -18.09 -2.28
C THR A 134 -14.08 -17.27 -1.81
N ILE A 135 -14.02 -16.88 -0.53
CA ILE A 135 -12.90 -16.12 0.05
C ILE A 135 -11.58 -16.88 -0.15
N LEU A 136 -11.53 -18.17 0.20
CA LEU A 136 -10.34 -19.01 0.09
C LEU A 136 -9.86 -19.14 -1.36
N THR A 137 -10.79 -19.36 -2.29
CA THR A 137 -10.50 -19.48 -3.73
C THR A 137 -9.94 -18.17 -4.29
N GLN A 138 -10.58 -17.04 -4.00
CA GLN A 138 -10.17 -15.73 -4.49
C GLN A 138 -8.82 -15.28 -3.94
N LEU A 139 -8.49 -15.67 -2.70
CA LEU A 139 -7.20 -15.40 -2.09
C LEU A 139 -6.13 -16.47 -2.40
N ASN A 140 -6.42 -17.43 -3.31
CA ASN A 140 -5.51 -18.52 -3.69
C ASN A 140 -4.95 -19.28 -2.47
N ILE A 141 -5.82 -19.68 -1.54
CA ILE A 141 -5.47 -20.46 -0.36
C ILE A 141 -5.91 -21.91 -0.59
N HIS A 142 -4.96 -22.76 -0.99
CA HIS A 142 -5.25 -24.16 -1.35
C HIS A 142 -4.66 -25.16 -0.34
N HIS A 143 -3.70 -24.75 0.50
CA HIS A 143 -2.97 -25.67 1.39
C HIS A 143 -3.53 -25.60 2.81
N LEU A 144 -4.79 -26.03 2.99
CA LEU A 144 -5.53 -25.90 4.25
C LEU A 144 -4.92 -26.75 5.39
N GLU A 145 -4.40 -27.94 5.08
CA GLU A 145 -3.82 -28.86 6.06
C GLU A 145 -2.33 -28.58 6.37
N GLN A 146 -1.73 -27.60 5.70
CA GLN A 146 -0.34 -27.25 5.92
C GLN A 146 -0.18 -26.39 7.20
N PRO A 147 0.84 -26.66 8.05
CA PRO A 147 1.17 -25.78 9.16
C PRO A 147 1.55 -24.37 8.69
N VAL A 148 1.07 -23.35 9.42
CA VAL A 148 1.30 -21.94 9.07
C VAL A 148 2.80 -21.59 9.06
N SER A 149 3.62 -22.27 9.88
CA SER A 149 5.08 -22.09 9.91
C SER A 149 5.78 -22.35 8.57
N LYS A 150 5.17 -23.13 7.67
CA LYS A 150 5.73 -23.45 6.32
C LYS A 150 5.28 -22.46 5.24
N LEU A 151 4.40 -21.52 5.55
CA LEU A 151 3.89 -20.54 4.61
C LEU A 151 4.89 -19.39 4.40
N SER A 152 4.97 -18.88 3.17
CA SER A 152 5.68 -17.64 2.89
C SER A 152 4.99 -16.43 3.56
N GLY A 153 5.70 -15.30 3.74
CA GLY A 153 5.14 -14.09 4.32
C GLY A 153 3.87 -13.60 3.60
N GLY A 154 3.85 -13.62 2.27
CA GLY A 154 2.67 -13.26 1.49
C GLY A 154 1.50 -14.25 1.66
N GLN A 155 1.77 -15.55 1.76
CA GLN A 155 0.73 -16.56 2.04
C GLN A 155 0.14 -16.35 3.44
N ARG A 156 0.99 -16.10 4.45
CA ARG A 156 0.53 -15.77 5.82
C ARG A 156 -0.41 -14.58 5.84
N LYS A 157 -0.08 -13.50 5.13
CA LYS A 157 -0.94 -12.32 5.03
C LYS A 157 -2.28 -12.62 4.36
N ARG A 158 -2.30 -13.41 3.29
CA ARG A 158 -3.55 -13.84 2.65
C ARG A 158 -4.42 -14.69 3.58
N VAL A 159 -3.82 -15.61 4.33
CA VAL A 159 -4.53 -16.40 5.36
C VAL A 159 -5.11 -15.49 6.46
N SER A 160 -4.35 -14.49 6.90
CA SER A 160 -4.84 -13.51 7.87
C SER A 160 -6.01 -12.68 7.34
N LEU A 161 -5.93 -12.25 6.08
CA LEU A 161 -7.02 -11.53 5.43
C LEU A 161 -8.27 -12.41 5.32
N ALA A 162 -8.12 -13.67 4.89
CA ALA A 162 -9.22 -14.63 4.86
C ALA A 162 -9.85 -14.79 6.25
N LYS A 163 -9.05 -14.96 7.30
CA LYS A 163 -9.53 -15.04 8.68
C LYS A 163 -10.37 -13.82 9.07
N THR A 164 -9.89 -12.61 8.75
CA THR A 164 -10.60 -11.36 9.04
C THR A 164 -11.93 -11.29 8.30
N LEU A 165 -11.96 -11.62 6.98
CA LEU A 165 -13.18 -11.59 6.19
C LEU A 165 -14.17 -12.66 6.61
N ILE A 166 -13.71 -13.84 7.03
CA ILE A 166 -14.55 -14.90 7.59
C ILE A 166 -15.15 -14.45 8.93
N GLN A 167 -14.38 -13.79 9.81
CA GLN A 167 -14.88 -13.27 11.08
C GLN A 167 -16.02 -12.27 10.90
N ILE A 168 -15.98 -11.42 9.88
CA ILE A 168 -17.07 -10.51 9.55
C ILE A 168 -18.38 -11.29 9.28
N GLY A 169 -18.28 -12.43 8.60
CA GLY A 169 -19.43 -13.27 8.27
C GLY A 169 -20.09 -13.95 9.48
N PHE A 170 -19.40 -14.11 10.61
CA PHE A 170 -19.99 -14.61 11.85
C PHE A 170 -20.86 -13.58 12.57
N GLU A 171 -20.60 -12.30 12.37
CA GLU A 171 -21.23 -11.21 13.10
C GLU A 171 -22.12 -10.39 12.15
N PRO A 172 -23.41 -10.69 12.04
CA PRO A 172 -24.27 -10.11 11.01
C PRO A 172 -24.62 -8.64 11.22
N LYS A 173 -24.30 -8.04 12.39
CA LYS A 173 -24.70 -6.67 12.73
C LYS A 173 -23.61 -5.94 13.50
N HIS A 174 -23.50 -4.62 13.28
CA HIS A 174 -22.65 -3.70 14.03
C HIS A 174 -21.17 -4.07 14.05
N VAL A 175 -20.61 -4.41 12.86
CA VAL A 175 -19.18 -4.70 12.70
C VAL A 175 -18.41 -3.41 12.42
N LEU A 176 -17.35 -3.18 13.19
CA LEU A 176 -16.30 -2.20 12.88
C LEU A 176 -15.05 -2.94 12.42
N LEU A 177 -14.73 -2.80 11.15
CA LEU A 177 -13.55 -3.39 10.54
C LEU A 177 -12.38 -2.40 10.55
N LEU A 178 -11.30 -2.76 11.20
CA LEU A 178 -10.03 -2.03 11.16
C LEU A 178 -9.05 -2.78 10.26
N MET A 179 -8.50 -2.10 9.24
CA MET A 179 -7.56 -2.74 8.31
C MET A 179 -6.26 -1.92 8.21
N ASP A 180 -5.13 -2.59 8.40
CA ASP A 180 -3.80 -1.98 8.26
C ASP A 180 -3.07 -2.57 7.04
N GLU A 181 -3.01 -1.81 5.94
CA GLU A 181 -2.38 -2.15 4.66
C GLU A 181 -2.84 -3.51 4.07
N PRO A 182 -4.15 -3.72 3.82
CA PRO A 182 -4.67 -5.00 3.34
C PRO A 182 -4.26 -5.35 1.91
N THR A 183 -3.93 -4.36 1.08
CA THR A 183 -3.55 -4.55 -0.33
C THR A 183 -2.12 -5.04 -0.51
N ASN A 184 -1.26 -4.90 0.50
CA ASN A 184 0.12 -5.35 0.45
C ASN A 184 0.22 -6.87 0.21
N HIS A 185 0.99 -7.28 -0.80
CA HIS A 185 1.21 -8.67 -1.24
C HIS A 185 0.01 -9.35 -1.91
N LEU A 186 -1.07 -8.62 -2.20
CA LEU A 186 -2.15 -9.09 -3.06
C LEU A 186 -1.81 -8.76 -4.52
N ASP A 187 -2.22 -9.61 -5.43
CA ASP A 187 -2.20 -9.26 -6.86
C ASP A 187 -3.44 -8.43 -7.23
N LEU A 188 -3.40 -7.81 -8.39
CA LEU A 188 -4.44 -6.89 -8.85
C LEU A 188 -5.84 -7.51 -8.90
N ASN A 189 -5.95 -8.79 -9.24
CA ASN A 189 -7.26 -9.48 -9.27
C ASN A 189 -7.82 -9.66 -7.85
N MET A 190 -6.95 -9.97 -6.88
CA MET A 190 -7.33 -10.07 -5.47
C MET A 190 -7.75 -8.72 -4.90
N ILE A 191 -7.05 -7.63 -5.27
CA ILE A 191 -7.39 -6.26 -4.84
C ILE A 191 -8.77 -5.87 -5.38
N GLU A 192 -9.03 -6.05 -6.69
CA GLU A 192 -10.35 -5.75 -7.29
C GLU A 192 -11.47 -6.60 -6.68
N TRP A 193 -11.19 -7.86 -6.37
CA TRP A 193 -12.17 -8.69 -5.68
C TRP A 193 -12.45 -8.18 -4.25
N LEU A 194 -11.41 -7.78 -3.51
CA LEU A 194 -11.56 -7.24 -2.16
C LEU A 194 -12.35 -5.91 -2.16
N GLU A 195 -12.13 -5.04 -3.14
CA GLU A 195 -12.92 -3.82 -3.36
C GLU A 195 -14.42 -4.15 -3.45
N ASN A 196 -14.79 -5.06 -4.37
CA ASN A 196 -16.16 -5.47 -4.58
C ASN A 196 -16.76 -6.14 -3.34
N TYR A 197 -15.98 -6.97 -2.64
CA TYR A 197 -16.42 -7.64 -1.42
C TYR A 197 -16.74 -6.63 -0.31
N LEU A 198 -15.86 -5.67 -0.04
CA LEU A 198 -16.06 -4.64 0.98
C LEU A 198 -17.21 -3.67 0.63
N GLU A 199 -17.44 -3.41 -0.66
CA GLU A 199 -18.58 -2.63 -1.12
C GLU A 199 -19.91 -3.34 -0.85
N GLN A 200 -19.99 -4.66 -1.12
CA GLN A 200 -21.19 -5.47 -0.95
C GLN A 200 -21.57 -5.67 0.53
N GLU A 201 -20.60 -5.95 1.40
CA GLU A 201 -20.83 -6.25 2.82
C GLU A 201 -21.23 -5.00 3.65
N LYS A 202 -21.09 -3.78 3.12
CA LYS A 202 -21.52 -2.51 3.75
C LYS A 202 -21.10 -2.35 5.22
N VAL A 203 -19.89 -2.82 5.56
CA VAL A 203 -19.34 -2.73 6.92
C VAL A 203 -18.88 -1.32 7.24
N THR A 204 -18.89 -0.93 8.52
CA THR A 204 -18.20 0.28 8.99
C THR A 204 -16.71 0.01 8.95
N LEU A 205 -15.94 0.87 8.29
CA LEU A 205 -14.55 0.63 7.94
C LEU A 205 -13.64 1.78 8.38
N LEU A 206 -12.53 1.45 9.05
CA LEU A 206 -11.38 2.34 9.19
C LEU A 206 -10.16 1.64 8.55
N LEU A 207 -9.70 2.21 7.45
CA LEU A 207 -8.70 1.63 6.57
C LEU A 207 -7.42 2.46 6.56
N VAL A 208 -6.28 1.82 6.75
CA VAL A 208 -4.95 2.36 6.41
C VAL A 208 -4.51 1.70 5.12
N SER A 209 -4.29 2.47 4.07
CA SER A 209 -3.73 1.97 2.80
C SER A 209 -2.97 3.08 2.08
N HIS A 210 -2.04 2.66 1.23
CA HIS A 210 -1.31 3.53 0.30
C HIS A 210 -1.76 3.33 -1.15
N ASP A 211 -2.66 2.39 -1.43
CA ASP A 211 -3.29 2.18 -2.73
C ASP A 211 -4.43 3.19 -2.93
N ARG A 212 -4.22 4.17 -3.81
CA ARG A 212 -5.15 5.29 -4.04
C ARG A 212 -6.47 4.85 -4.66
N TYR A 213 -6.43 3.93 -5.63
CA TYR A 213 -7.64 3.41 -6.25
C TYR A 213 -8.47 2.56 -5.28
N PHE A 214 -7.79 1.80 -4.40
CA PHE A 214 -8.45 1.07 -3.34
C PHE A 214 -9.13 2.01 -2.34
N LEU A 215 -8.44 3.08 -1.92
CA LEU A 215 -9.04 4.11 -1.07
C LEU A 215 -10.27 4.73 -1.73
N GLU A 216 -10.17 5.12 -3.00
CA GLU A 216 -11.25 5.75 -3.76
C GLU A 216 -12.48 4.83 -3.92
N ALA A 217 -12.24 3.52 -4.12
CA ALA A 217 -13.30 2.54 -4.29
C ALA A 217 -14.05 2.22 -2.99
N VAL A 218 -13.36 2.22 -1.82
CA VAL A 218 -13.94 1.67 -0.59
C VAL A 218 -14.18 2.69 0.52
N THR A 219 -13.78 3.96 0.36
CA THR A 219 -13.92 4.98 1.42
C THR A 219 -14.59 6.26 0.94
N ASP A 220 -15.35 6.92 1.84
CA ASP A 220 -16.10 8.15 1.58
C ASP A 220 -15.50 9.36 2.29
N GLU A 221 -14.59 9.13 3.23
CA GLU A 221 -13.94 10.16 4.03
C GLU A 221 -12.47 9.82 4.25
N ILE A 222 -11.61 10.83 4.18
CA ILE A 222 -10.17 10.69 4.41
C ILE A 222 -9.78 11.45 5.67
N TRP A 223 -9.15 10.75 6.59
CA TRP A 223 -8.53 11.33 7.77
C TRP A 223 -7.02 11.41 7.58
N GLU A 224 -6.47 12.60 7.73
CA GLU A 224 -5.03 12.83 7.66
C GLU A 224 -4.46 13.09 9.05
N LEU A 225 -3.55 12.24 9.49
CA LEU A 225 -2.79 12.45 10.72
C LEU A 225 -1.46 13.14 10.37
N GLU A 226 -1.40 14.45 10.63
CA GLU A 226 -0.24 15.29 10.32
C GLU A 226 0.06 16.24 11.49
N ARG A 227 1.35 16.34 11.87
CA ARG A 227 1.82 17.23 12.95
C ARG A 227 1.00 17.07 14.23
N GLU A 228 0.86 15.84 14.70
CA GLU A 228 0.12 15.45 15.92
C GLU A 228 -1.38 15.74 15.88
N LYS A 229 -1.94 16.21 14.76
CA LYS A 229 -3.36 16.56 14.58
C LYS A 229 -4.03 15.67 13.56
N LEU A 230 -5.33 15.46 13.75
CA LEU A 230 -6.18 14.74 12.81
C LEU A 230 -7.04 15.75 12.02
N TYR A 231 -6.96 15.69 10.70
CA TYR A 231 -7.75 16.47 9.77
C TYR A 231 -8.71 15.54 9.02
N SER A 232 -9.96 15.92 8.91
CA SER A 232 -10.99 15.13 8.20
C SER A 232 -11.36 15.84 6.89
N TYR A 233 -11.46 15.03 5.82
CA TYR A 233 -11.81 15.48 4.47
C TYR A 233 -12.88 14.55 3.91
N LYS A 234 -14.08 15.06 3.67
CA LYS A 234 -15.17 14.33 3.03
C LYS A 234 -15.00 14.35 1.52
N GLY A 235 -15.25 13.21 0.89
CA GLY A 235 -15.13 12.99 -0.54
C GLY A 235 -13.99 12.04 -0.89
N ASP A 236 -13.71 11.93 -2.18
CA ASP A 236 -12.68 11.07 -2.78
C ASP A 236 -11.25 11.60 -2.58
N TYR A 237 -10.27 10.87 -3.13
CA TYR A 237 -8.87 11.21 -3.01
C TYR A 237 -8.49 12.51 -3.73
N GLU A 238 -9.15 12.85 -4.85
CA GLU A 238 -8.91 14.11 -5.56
C GLU A 238 -9.38 15.31 -4.72
N ASN A 239 -10.57 15.25 -4.16
CA ASN A 239 -11.10 16.24 -3.21
C ASN A 239 -10.18 16.45 -1.99
N TYR A 240 -9.59 15.35 -1.48
CA TYR A 240 -8.60 15.44 -0.41
C TYR A 240 -7.38 16.25 -0.84
N LEU A 241 -6.82 15.98 -2.03
CA LEU A 241 -5.64 16.69 -2.53
C LEU A 241 -5.92 18.20 -2.70
N GLU A 242 -7.06 18.57 -3.28
CA GLU A 242 -7.46 19.96 -3.45
C GLU A 242 -7.62 20.69 -2.11
N LYS A 243 -8.36 20.09 -1.18
CA LYS A 243 -8.60 20.68 0.15
C LYS A 243 -7.31 20.76 0.97
N LYS A 244 -6.44 19.78 0.85
CA LYS A 244 -5.11 19.81 1.48
C LYS A 244 -4.25 20.92 0.90
N ALA A 245 -4.20 21.09 -0.42
CA ALA A 245 -3.47 22.19 -1.07
C ALA A 245 -3.98 23.55 -0.60
N ALA A 246 -5.29 23.76 -0.58
CA ALA A 246 -5.92 25.00 -0.09
C ALA A 246 -5.60 25.23 1.41
N ARG A 247 -5.59 24.20 2.25
CA ARG A 247 -5.19 24.29 3.65
C ARG A 247 -3.74 24.75 3.78
N ILE A 248 -2.81 24.12 3.06
CA ILE A 248 -1.38 24.46 3.10
C ILE A 248 -1.17 25.90 2.65
N GLU A 249 -1.80 26.33 1.56
CA GLU A 249 -1.72 27.70 1.07
C GLU A 249 -2.23 28.72 2.11
N SER A 250 -3.36 28.44 2.76
CA SER A 250 -3.90 29.26 3.85
C SER A 250 -2.96 29.33 5.06
N GLU A 251 -2.34 28.20 5.43
CA GLU A 251 -1.35 28.13 6.51
C GLU A 251 -0.09 28.95 6.17
N LEU A 252 0.43 28.83 4.95
CA LEU A 252 1.59 29.61 4.45
C LEU A 252 1.30 31.11 4.48
N ALA A 253 0.14 31.53 3.93
CA ALA A 253 -0.29 32.93 3.98
C ALA A 253 -0.40 33.45 5.42
N SER A 254 -0.91 32.62 6.34
CA SER A 254 -1.00 32.93 7.77
C SER A 254 0.37 33.09 8.44
N ILE A 255 1.34 32.23 8.09
CA ILE A 255 2.72 32.32 8.59
C ILE A 255 3.42 33.56 8.05
N ASP A 256 3.26 33.90 6.78
CA ASP A 256 3.87 35.09 6.19
C ASP A 256 3.28 36.39 6.79
N LYS A 257 1.99 36.39 7.08
CA LYS A 257 1.34 37.47 7.83
C LYS A 257 1.91 37.55 9.25
N ALA A 258 2.15 36.40 9.92
CA ALA A 258 2.76 36.37 11.24
C ALA A 258 4.23 36.85 11.20
N LYS A 259 5.03 36.47 10.18
CA LYS A 259 6.41 37.00 9.99
C LYS A 259 6.44 38.50 9.83
N ASN A 260 5.53 39.07 9.05
CA ASN A 260 5.44 40.52 8.89
C ASN A 260 5.05 41.24 10.20
N THR A 261 4.12 40.64 10.96
CA THR A 261 3.73 41.15 12.28
C THR A 261 4.89 41.02 13.27
N PHE A 262 5.59 39.89 13.28
CA PHE A 262 6.74 39.64 14.14
C PHE A 262 7.84 40.69 13.94
N ARG A 263 8.17 41.05 12.67
CA ARG A 263 9.15 42.12 12.39
C ARG A 263 8.78 43.44 13.07
N LYS A 264 7.51 43.83 12.99
CA LYS A 264 6.99 45.06 13.63
C LYS A 264 7.02 44.97 15.16
N GLU A 265 6.60 43.83 15.72
CA GLU A 265 6.58 43.62 17.17
C GLU A 265 8.00 43.48 17.74
N LEU A 266 8.95 42.93 16.98
CA LEU A 266 10.37 42.82 17.36
C LEU A 266 11.01 44.23 17.48
N GLU A 267 10.69 45.13 16.56
CA GLU A 267 11.15 46.52 16.66
C GLU A 267 10.58 47.22 17.91
N TRP A 268 9.31 46.94 18.22
CA TRP A 268 8.69 47.46 19.43
C TRP A 268 9.32 46.83 20.69
N MET A 269 9.62 45.54 20.69
CA MET A 269 10.28 44.87 21.81
C MET A 269 11.71 45.37 22.05
N ARG A 270 12.45 45.79 21.00
CA ARG A 270 13.81 46.32 21.10
C ARG A 270 13.81 47.78 21.60
N LYS A 271 12.75 48.57 21.39
CA LYS A 271 12.65 49.94 21.90
C LYS A 271 12.50 49.94 23.43
N GLN A 272 13.25 50.78 24.11
CA GLN A 272 13.12 50.98 25.56
C GLN A 272 11.77 51.62 25.88
N PRO A 273 11.11 51.29 27.00
CA PRO A 273 9.91 51.98 27.44
C PRO A 273 10.18 53.43 27.71
N LYS A 274 9.25 54.34 27.39
CA LYS A 274 9.34 55.76 27.75
C LYS A 274 9.41 55.86 29.27
N ALA A 275 10.15 56.90 29.79
CA ALA A 275 10.36 57.12 31.21
C ALA A 275 9.04 56.96 32.03
N ARG A 276 9.09 56.15 33.10
CA ARG A 276 7.98 55.85 34.04
C ARG A 276 6.88 54.92 33.51
N THR A 277 7.05 54.20 32.37
CA THR A 277 6.07 53.22 31.90
C THR A 277 6.70 51.87 31.74
N THR A 278 5.97 50.79 32.09
CA THR A 278 6.31 49.39 31.79
C THR A 278 5.69 48.95 30.49
N LYS A 279 6.33 48.01 29.75
CA LYS A 279 5.72 47.43 28.56
C LYS A 279 4.48 46.63 28.94
N SER A 280 3.43 46.74 28.15
CA SER A 280 2.18 46.01 28.35
C SER A 280 2.47 44.50 28.34
N LYS A 281 2.10 43.80 29.42
CA LYS A 281 2.29 42.33 29.57
C LYS A 281 1.51 41.57 28.49
N SER A 282 0.26 41.95 28.24
CA SER A 282 -0.56 41.35 27.18
C SER A 282 0.10 41.43 25.79
N ARG A 283 0.78 42.58 25.47
CA ARG A 283 1.47 42.69 24.18
C ARG A 283 2.77 41.88 24.15
N GLN A 284 3.42 41.69 25.29
CA GLN A 284 4.58 40.80 25.40
C GLN A 284 4.14 39.32 25.20
N ASP A 285 3.03 38.91 25.81
CA ASP A 285 2.48 37.55 25.65
C ASP A 285 2.10 37.29 24.17
N ASN A 286 1.42 38.25 23.55
CA ASN A 286 1.07 38.21 22.12
C ASN A 286 2.33 38.15 21.20
N PHE A 287 3.43 38.83 21.58
CA PHE A 287 4.69 38.78 20.86
C PHE A 287 5.23 37.33 20.79
N TYR A 288 5.22 36.59 21.90
CA TYR A 288 5.71 35.21 21.92
C TYR A 288 4.81 34.28 21.13
N GLU A 289 3.49 34.49 21.10
CA GLU A 289 2.57 33.73 20.23
C GLU A 289 2.85 34.00 18.75
N VAL A 290 3.02 35.26 18.36
CA VAL A 290 3.36 35.64 16.99
C VAL A 290 4.73 35.14 16.59
N GLU A 291 5.71 35.19 17.50
CA GLU A 291 7.04 34.61 17.28
C GLU A 291 6.98 33.10 17.03
N ALA A 292 6.26 32.36 17.88
CA ALA A 292 6.09 30.92 17.73
C ALA A 292 5.47 30.57 16.37
N LYS A 293 4.43 31.34 15.96
CA LYS A 293 3.78 31.14 14.66
C LYS A 293 4.67 31.55 13.47
N ALA A 294 5.43 32.63 13.58
CA ALA A 294 6.35 33.09 12.54
C ALA A 294 7.55 32.16 12.32
N LYS A 295 7.94 31.39 13.34
CA LYS A 295 9.03 30.41 13.29
C LYS A 295 8.59 29.04 12.78
N GLN A 296 7.28 28.80 12.61
CA GLN A 296 6.81 27.55 12.02
C GLN A 296 7.33 27.43 10.59
N LYS A 297 7.97 26.30 10.29
CA LYS A 297 8.37 25.92 8.94
C LYS A 297 7.34 24.94 8.41
N ILE A 298 6.76 25.25 7.28
CA ILE A 298 6.03 24.29 6.46
C ILE A 298 7.02 23.81 5.41
N ASP A 299 7.29 22.51 5.37
CA ASP A 299 8.13 21.92 4.35
C ASP A 299 7.32 21.90 3.03
N ASP A 300 7.45 22.97 2.27
CA ASP A 300 6.93 23.08 0.91
C ASP A 300 8.07 22.73 -0.05
N THR A 301 8.32 21.44 -0.23
CA THR A 301 9.36 20.94 -1.13
C THR A 301 8.79 20.65 -2.51
N ASN A 302 8.30 21.69 -3.19
CA ASN A 302 8.09 21.68 -4.65
C ASN A 302 9.42 21.98 -5.38
N LEU A 303 10.43 21.14 -5.18
CA LEU A 303 11.68 21.21 -5.95
C LEU A 303 11.53 20.34 -7.20
N GLN A 304 11.46 20.98 -8.36
CA GLN A 304 11.63 20.30 -9.65
C GLN A 304 13.06 19.80 -9.75
N LEU A 305 13.21 18.49 -9.80
CA LEU A 305 14.50 17.80 -9.91
C LEU A 305 14.81 17.56 -11.39
N GLU A 306 15.35 18.54 -12.08
CA GLU A 306 15.97 18.29 -13.37
C GLU A 306 17.32 17.59 -13.20
N MET A 307 17.37 16.28 -13.47
CA MET A 307 18.57 15.45 -13.34
C MET A 307 19.48 15.53 -14.55
N LYS A 308 20.79 15.66 -14.33
CA LYS A 308 21.80 15.41 -15.35
C LYS A 308 22.10 13.92 -15.40
N MET A 309 21.51 13.22 -16.34
CA MET A 309 21.72 11.78 -16.47
C MET A 309 23.05 11.41 -17.11
N THR A 310 23.55 10.24 -16.76
CA THR A 310 24.63 9.56 -17.49
C THR A 310 24.20 9.32 -18.92
N ARG A 311 25.08 9.56 -19.90
CA ARG A 311 24.80 9.45 -21.33
C ARG A 311 24.30 8.02 -21.66
N LEU A 312 23.09 7.91 -22.19
CA LEU A 312 22.56 6.69 -22.77
C LEU A 312 23.09 6.54 -24.20
N GLY A 313 23.75 5.41 -24.50
CA GLY A 313 24.17 5.03 -25.85
C GLY A 313 22.99 4.64 -26.73
N GLY A 314 23.26 4.31 -28.01
CA GLY A 314 22.24 3.90 -28.97
C GLY A 314 21.73 2.47 -28.75
N LYS A 315 22.52 1.59 -28.10
CA LYS A 315 22.10 0.23 -27.72
C LYS A 315 21.78 0.19 -26.24
N ILE A 316 20.55 -0.18 -25.89
CA ILE A 316 20.10 -0.28 -24.51
C ILE A 316 20.20 -1.74 -24.05
N ILE A 317 19.17 -2.54 -24.28
CA ILE A 317 19.14 -3.97 -24.00
C ILE A 317 18.46 -4.65 -25.18
N GLU A 318 19.05 -5.73 -25.66
CA GLU A 318 18.48 -6.57 -26.72
C GLU A 318 18.37 -8.00 -26.20
N ALA A 319 17.16 -8.50 -26.02
CA ALA A 319 16.86 -9.86 -25.70
C ALA A 319 16.49 -10.64 -26.97
N LYS A 320 17.16 -11.77 -27.24
CA LYS A 320 16.93 -12.60 -28.43
C LYS A 320 16.62 -14.02 -28.05
N LYS A 321 15.38 -14.46 -28.34
CA LYS A 321 14.88 -15.83 -28.12
C LYS A 321 15.27 -16.36 -26.74
N VAL A 322 14.92 -15.61 -25.69
CA VAL A 322 15.29 -15.93 -24.32
C VAL A 322 14.32 -16.98 -23.75
N TYR A 323 14.87 -18.07 -23.25
CA TYR A 323 14.12 -19.15 -22.59
C TYR A 323 14.61 -19.33 -21.16
N LYS A 324 13.69 -19.60 -20.25
CA LYS A 324 13.99 -19.93 -18.84
C LYS A 324 12.89 -20.78 -18.24
N SER A 325 13.29 -21.87 -17.55
CA SER A 325 12.37 -22.72 -16.80
C SER A 325 13.00 -23.21 -15.50
N TYR A 326 12.17 -23.56 -14.54
CA TYR A 326 12.55 -24.19 -13.26
C TYR A 326 11.66 -25.41 -13.04
N GLY A 327 12.18 -26.60 -13.37
CA GLY A 327 11.36 -27.81 -13.41
C GLY A 327 10.18 -27.64 -14.36
N ASP A 328 8.98 -27.83 -13.86
CA ASP A 328 7.74 -27.70 -14.66
C ASP A 328 7.30 -26.23 -14.90
N LEU A 329 7.86 -25.29 -14.15
CA LEU A 329 7.52 -23.87 -14.29
C LEU A 329 8.29 -23.23 -15.45
N VAL A 330 7.59 -22.93 -16.53
CA VAL A 330 8.13 -22.16 -17.67
C VAL A 330 8.00 -20.67 -17.38
N VAL A 331 9.13 -19.97 -17.23
CA VAL A 331 9.18 -18.53 -16.91
C VAL A 331 9.26 -17.68 -18.18
N LEU A 332 10.05 -18.10 -19.18
CA LEU A 332 10.21 -17.44 -20.48
C LEU A 332 10.22 -18.45 -21.60
N LYS A 333 9.44 -18.18 -22.65
CA LYS A 333 9.32 -19.04 -23.81
C LYS A 333 9.63 -18.26 -25.09
N GLY A 334 10.92 -18.03 -25.37
CA GLY A 334 11.36 -17.38 -26.59
C GLY A 334 11.11 -15.87 -26.61
N PHE A 335 11.34 -15.18 -25.48
CA PHE A 335 11.14 -13.73 -25.40
C PHE A 335 12.14 -12.99 -26.29
N ASP A 336 11.60 -12.16 -27.19
CA ASP A 336 12.35 -11.29 -28.12
C ASP A 336 11.93 -9.85 -27.89
N TYR A 337 12.87 -8.96 -27.53
CA TYR A 337 12.59 -7.55 -27.33
C TYR A 337 13.84 -6.68 -27.43
N THR A 338 13.71 -5.49 -27.98
CA THR A 338 14.77 -4.48 -28.03
C THR A 338 14.30 -3.20 -27.34
N PHE A 339 14.91 -2.89 -26.20
CA PHE A 339 14.56 -1.71 -25.42
C PHE A 339 15.01 -0.44 -26.11
N SER A 340 14.13 0.56 -26.12
CA SER A 340 14.35 1.88 -26.69
C SER A 340 14.78 2.88 -25.61
N LYS A 341 15.40 3.98 -26.03
CA LYS A 341 15.86 5.01 -25.11
C LYS A 341 14.68 5.76 -24.45
N GLY A 342 14.69 5.86 -23.12
CA GLY A 342 13.67 6.58 -22.36
C GLY A 342 12.34 5.83 -22.23
N GLU A 343 12.31 4.56 -22.60
CA GLU A 343 11.13 3.73 -22.56
C GLU A 343 10.71 3.41 -21.13
N ARG A 344 9.41 3.43 -20.88
CA ARG A 344 8.81 3.20 -19.56
C ARG A 344 7.83 2.05 -19.64
N ILE A 345 8.22 0.91 -19.11
CA ILE A 345 7.49 -0.34 -19.23
C ILE A 345 6.96 -0.76 -17.88
N GLY A 346 5.66 -1.03 -17.81
CA GLY A 346 5.03 -1.67 -16.67
C GLY A 346 4.98 -3.19 -16.84
N ILE A 347 5.23 -3.93 -15.76
CA ILE A 347 5.12 -5.39 -15.75
C ILE A 347 3.91 -5.78 -14.90
N VAL A 348 3.00 -6.54 -15.51
CA VAL A 348 1.75 -7.01 -14.91
C VAL A 348 1.65 -8.53 -15.01
N GLY A 349 1.11 -9.18 -13.99
CA GLY A 349 0.87 -10.63 -13.98
C GLY A 349 0.71 -11.17 -12.58
N LYS A 350 0.17 -12.38 -12.46
CA LYS A 350 -0.06 -13.07 -11.19
C LYS A 350 1.23 -13.23 -10.39
N ASN A 351 1.11 -13.40 -9.08
CA ASN A 351 2.27 -13.71 -8.26
C ASN A 351 2.81 -15.11 -8.58
N GLY A 352 4.15 -15.22 -8.64
CA GLY A 352 4.83 -16.50 -8.94
C GLY A 352 5.03 -16.83 -10.42
N VAL A 353 4.54 -16.01 -11.37
CA VAL A 353 4.71 -16.25 -12.83
C VAL A 353 6.14 -15.98 -13.36
N GLY A 354 7.06 -15.50 -12.50
CA GLY A 354 8.47 -15.29 -12.87
C GLY A 354 8.87 -13.85 -13.16
N LYS A 355 8.09 -12.84 -12.75
CA LYS A 355 8.42 -11.40 -12.93
C LYS A 355 9.82 -11.05 -12.40
N SER A 356 10.12 -11.37 -11.16
CA SER A 356 11.43 -11.08 -10.55
C SER A 356 12.58 -11.87 -11.21
N THR A 357 12.33 -13.10 -11.67
CA THR A 357 13.31 -13.88 -12.45
C THR A 357 13.63 -13.20 -13.77
N PHE A 358 12.62 -12.68 -14.48
CA PHE A 358 12.82 -11.91 -15.71
C PHE A 358 13.70 -10.67 -15.46
N LEU A 359 13.44 -9.92 -14.38
CA LEU A 359 14.27 -8.77 -14.00
C LEU A 359 15.73 -9.16 -13.72
N GLN A 360 15.95 -10.28 -13.03
CA GLN A 360 17.30 -10.80 -12.76
C GLN A 360 18.03 -11.24 -14.05
N ILE A 361 17.30 -11.82 -15.00
CA ILE A 361 17.84 -12.22 -16.30
C ILE A 361 18.28 -11.00 -17.12
N LEU A 362 17.47 -9.94 -17.16
CA LEU A 362 17.82 -8.69 -17.84
C LEU A 362 19.07 -8.02 -17.25
N GLN A 363 19.30 -8.16 -15.95
CA GLN A 363 20.48 -7.64 -15.27
C GLN A 363 21.73 -8.55 -15.41
N GLY A 364 21.56 -9.75 -15.97
CA GLY A 364 22.62 -10.75 -16.06
C GLY A 364 22.96 -11.45 -14.74
N ILE A 365 22.12 -11.28 -13.70
CA ILE A 365 22.27 -11.97 -12.40
C ILE A 365 21.96 -13.46 -12.56
N THR A 366 20.86 -13.76 -13.25
CA THR A 366 20.45 -15.12 -13.59
C THR A 366 20.69 -15.37 -15.08
N GLN A 367 21.34 -16.48 -15.42
CA GLN A 367 21.56 -16.86 -16.82
C GLN A 367 20.29 -17.49 -17.42
N PRO A 368 19.93 -17.13 -18.67
CA PRO A 368 18.89 -17.85 -19.40
C PRO A 368 19.34 -19.27 -19.76
N ASP A 369 18.39 -20.18 -19.96
CA ASP A 369 18.68 -21.55 -20.39
C ASP A 369 19.09 -21.59 -21.85
N SER A 370 18.51 -20.71 -22.67
CA SER A 370 18.92 -20.46 -24.06
C SER A 370 18.54 -19.05 -24.51
N GLY A 371 19.10 -18.62 -25.64
CA GLY A 371 18.98 -17.26 -26.15
C GLY A 371 20.14 -16.38 -25.72
N LYS A 372 20.03 -15.07 -26.01
CA LYS A 372 21.09 -14.09 -25.70
C LYS A 372 20.46 -12.79 -25.19
N ILE A 373 21.13 -12.18 -24.21
CA ILE A 373 20.86 -10.82 -23.79
C ILE A 373 22.12 -9.98 -24.00
N ASN A 374 21.98 -8.95 -24.80
CA ASN A 374 23.05 -7.99 -25.07
C ASN A 374 22.72 -6.69 -24.32
N VAL A 375 23.51 -6.35 -23.32
CA VAL A 375 23.38 -5.10 -22.56
C VAL A 375 24.38 -4.08 -23.12
N GLY A 376 23.92 -2.85 -23.36
CA GLY A 376 24.78 -1.76 -23.83
C GLY A 376 25.85 -1.39 -22.79
N GLU A 377 27.08 -1.14 -23.24
CA GLU A 377 28.23 -0.83 -22.36
C GLU A 377 28.03 0.41 -21.47
N THR A 378 27.14 1.32 -21.89
CA THR A 378 26.86 2.57 -21.15
C THR A 378 25.72 2.41 -20.13
N ILE A 379 25.13 1.22 -20.00
CA ILE A 379 24.01 1.00 -19.09
C ILE A 379 24.51 0.91 -17.66
N VAL A 380 23.90 1.73 -16.82
CA VAL A 380 24.06 1.72 -15.35
C VAL A 380 22.73 1.36 -14.74
N PHE A 381 22.61 0.13 -14.27
CA PHE A 381 21.38 -0.33 -13.63
C PHE A 381 21.21 0.26 -12.24
N GLY A 382 20.00 0.74 -11.94
CA GLY A 382 19.50 0.96 -10.59
C GLY A 382 18.40 -0.05 -10.32
N HIS A 383 18.60 -0.96 -9.38
CA HIS A 383 17.63 -1.98 -9.05
C HIS A 383 17.12 -1.82 -7.62
N PHE A 384 15.83 -1.54 -7.50
CA PHE A 384 15.10 -1.57 -6.24
C PHE A 384 14.38 -2.91 -6.13
N SER A 385 14.83 -3.75 -5.23
CA SER A 385 14.27 -5.09 -4.97
C SER A 385 13.49 -5.11 -3.66
N GLN A 386 12.68 -6.14 -3.47
CA GLN A 386 11.97 -6.40 -2.21
C GLN A 386 12.93 -6.72 -1.04
N GLU A 387 14.17 -7.08 -1.34
CA GLU A 387 15.20 -7.27 -0.32
C GLU A 387 15.44 -5.96 0.45
N GLY A 388 15.59 -6.07 1.76
CA GLY A 388 15.78 -4.89 2.61
C GLY A 388 17.15 -4.21 2.42
N LEU A 389 17.32 -3.06 3.07
CA LEU A 389 18.58 -2.33 3.08
C LEU A 389 19.69 -3.19 3.69
N VAL A 390 20.72 -3.50 2.89
CA VAL A 390 21.90 -4.28 3.36
C VAL A 390 23.03 -3.33 3.73
N TYR A 391 23.48 -3.40 4.96
CA TYR A 391 24.64 -2.63 5.45
C TYR A 391 25.53 -3.51 6.34
N LYS A 392 26.85 -3.34 6.20
CA LYS A 392 27.86 -4.11 6.96
C LYS A 392 28.19 -3.51 8.33
N LYS A 393 27.99 -2.20 8.48
CA LYS A 393 28.31 -1.44 9.68
C LYS A 393 27.18 -0.47 9.96
N ASP A 394 26.76 -0.39 11.23
CA ASP A 394 25.79 0.61 11.65
C ASP A 394 26.42 2.00 11.61
N MET A 395 25.82 2.91 10.85
CA MET A 395 26.29 4.28 10.66
C MET A 395 25.10 5.23 10.53
N ARG A 396 25.36 6.53 10.51
CA ARG A 396 24.29 7.52 10.34
C ARG A 396 23.78 7.51 8.90
N VAL A 397 22.50 7.86 8.72
CA VAL A 397 21.84 7.90 7.40
C VAL A 397 22.64 8.72 6.39
N ILE A 398 23.05 9.93 6.77
CA ILE A 398 23.83 10.83 5.89
C ILE A 398 25.22 10.25 5.54
N GLU A 399 25.87 9.59 6.50
CA GLU A 399 27.16 8.95 6.27
C GLU A 399 27.01 7.77 5.30
N TYR A 400 25.94 6.98 5.44
CA TYR A 400 25.64 5.87 4.55
C TYR A 400 25.42 6.34 3.11
N LEU A 401 24.62 7.40 2.90
CA LEU A 401 24.39 7.93 1.55
C LEU A 401 25.68 8.46 0.94
N LYS A 402 26.54 9.14 1.72
CA LYS A 402 27.86 9.64 1.27
C LYS A 402 28.84 8.54 0.86
N THR A 403 28.64 7.29 1.31
CA THR A 403 29.49 6.16 0.83
C THR A 403 29.31 5.88 -0.67
N PHE A 404 28.19 6.29 -1.27
CA PHE A 404 27.89 6.06 -2.69
C PHE A 404 28.30 7.23 -3.58
N ALA A 405 28.09 8.48 -3.14
CA ALA A 405 28.54 9.70 -3.80
C ALA A 405 28.51 10.88 -2.82
N GLU A 406 29.29 11.91 -3.05
CA GLU A 406 29.27 13.13 -2.23
C GLU A 406 28.19 14.12 -2.68
N GLN A 407 27.90 14.17 -3.98
CA GLN A 407 26.98 15.11 -4.61
C GLN A 407 26.19 14.44 -5.73
N PHE A 408 24.97 14.91 -5.93
CA PHE A 408 24.07 14.48 -7.00
C PHE A 408 24.02 15.54 -8.11
N PRO A 409 24.35 15.21 -9.37
CA PRO A 409 24.42 16.19 -10.44
C PRO A 409 23.03 16.59 -10.94
N LEU A 410 22.80 17.90 -11.13
CA LEU A 410 21.60 18.46 -11.73
C LEU A 410 21.81 18.80 -13.22
N ALA A 411 20.72 18.73 -14.01
CA ALA A 411 20.75 19.08 -15.45
C ALA A 411 21.09 20.57 -15.67
N SER A 412 20.71 21.44 -14.77
CA SER A 412 20.99 22.88 -14.76
C SER A 412 22.49 23.22 -14.55
N GLY A 413 23.35 22.22 -14.33
CA GLY A 413 24.80 22.40 -14.10
C GLY A 413 25.20 22.57 -12.65
N GLY A 414 24.24 22.51 -11.71
CA GLY A 414 24.49 22.46 -10.26
C GLY A 414 24.61 21.05 -9.73
N SER A 415 24.77 20.92 -8.40
CA SER A 415 24.72 19.65 -7.70
C SER A 415 24.01 19.77 -6.35
N LEU A 416 23.32 18.72 -5.93
CA LEU A 416 22.73 18.59 -4.61
C LEU A 416 23.68 17.84 -3.69
N SER A 417 23.84 18.34 -2.47
CA SER A 417 24.52 17.59 -1.42
C SER A 417 23.68 16.41 -0.95
N ALA A 418 24.30 15.40 -0.35
CA ALA A 418 23.59 14.27 0.25
C ALA A 418 22.50 14.71 1.25
N ALA A 419 22.73 15.78 2.03
CA ALA A 419 21.75 16.31 2.96
C ALA A 419 20.51 16.88 2.25
N GLN A 420 20.71 17.70 1.21
CA GLN A 420 19.60 18.25 0.41
C GLN A 420 18.81 17.16 -0.30
N PHE A 421 19.50 16.14 -0.84
CA PHE A 421 18.84 15.02 -1.49
C PHE A 421 18.00 14.19 -0.50
N LEU A 422 18.48 13.97 0.73
CA LEU A 422 17.73 13.34 1.81
C LEU A 422 16.48 14.16 2.21
N GLU A 423 16.60 15.49 2.28
CA GLU A 423 15.47 16.37 2.59
C GLU A 423 14.37 16.29 1.54
N LEU A 424 14.72 16.22 0.24
CA LEU A 424 13.75 16.04 -0.84
C LEU A 424 12.87 14.81 -0.66
N PHE A 425 13.45 13.73 -0.14
CA PHE A 425 12.73 12.50 0.16
C PHE A 425 12.32 12.41 1.63
N LEU A 426 12.04 13.57 2.24
CA LEU A 426 11.40 13.67 3.55
C LEU A 426 12.24 13.11 4.74
N PHE A 427 13.58 13.04 4.61
CA PHE A 427 14.46 12.83 5.74
C PHE A 427 14.81 14.18 6.37
N THR A 428 14.15 14.49 7.48
CA THR A 428 14.45 15.72 8.23
C THR A 428 15.89 15.74 8.74
N PRO A 429 16.48 16.93 9.02
CA PRO A 429 17.85 17.02 9.53
C PRO A 429 18.12 16.10 10.72
N ASP A 430 17.18 16.00 11.67
CA ASP A 430 17.33 15.12 12.84
C ASP A 430 17.42 13.64 12.44
N LYS A 431 16.59 13.22 11.47
CA LYS A 431 16.59 11.85 10.94
C LYS A 431 17.84 11.52 10.12
N GLN A 432 18.48 12.52 9.48
CA GLN A 432 19.72 12.31 8.73
C GLN A 432 20.90 11.89 9.63
N TYR A 433 20.88 12.30 10.89
CA TYR A 433 21.93 11.97 11.87
C TYR A 433 21.56 10.75 12.74
N THR A 434 20.40 10.12 12.52
CA THR A 434 20.00 8.87 13.19
C THR A 434 20.78 7.68 12.63
N TYR A 435 21.03 6.65 13.44
CA TYR A 435 21.66 5.41 13.01
C TYR A 435 20.70 4.55 12.17
N LEU A 436 21.25 3.76 11.23
CA LEU A 436 20.47 2.88 10.34
C LEU A 436 19.63 1.85 11.10
N SER A 437 20.16 1.34 12.22
CA SER A 437 19.47 0.38 13.09
C SER A 437 18.18 0.96 13.68
N ALA A 438 18.16 2.26 13.97
CA ALA A 438 17.03 2.95 14.60
C ALA A 438 15.94 3.38 13.60
N LEU A 439 16.14 3.18 12.29
CA LEU A 439 15.13 3.48 11.27
C LEU A 439 14.01 2.45 11.28
N SER A 440 12.79 2.92 11.08
CA SER A 440 11.62 2.07 10.80
C SER A 440 11.78 1.32 9.47
N GLY A 441 10.98 0.27 9.25
CA GLY A 441 10.98 -0.51 8.01
C GLY A 441 10.76 0.37 6.76
N GLY A 442 9.76 1.24 6.79
CA GLY A 442 9.48 2.17 5.68
C GLY A 442 10.59 3.20 5.47
N GLU A 443 11.23 3.71 6.55
CA GLU A 443 12.39 4.61 6.41
C GLU A 443 13.61 3.88 5.81
N LYS A 444 13.84 2.62 6.15
CA LYS A 444 14.89 1.78 5.53
C LYS A 444 14.63 1.55 4.05
N LYS A 445 13.41 1.26 3.65
CA LYS A 445 13.01 1.11 2.24
C LYS A 445 13.17 2.43 1.47
N ARG A 446 12.76 3.55 2.05
CA ARG A 446 12.97 4.88 1.48
C ARG A 446 14.45 5.19 1.28
N LEU A 447 15.29 4.90 2.29
CA LEU A 447 16.74 5.08 2.17
C LEU A 447 17.36 4.16 1.11
N GLN A 448 16.91 2.91 0.99
CA GLN A 448 17.33 1.99 -0.07
C GLN A 448 17.05 2.59 -1.45
N LEU A 449 15.83 3.09 -1.68
CA LEU A 449 15.48 3.77 -2.92
C LEU A 449 16.40 4.96 -3.19
N LEU A 450 16.61 5.82 -2.19
CA LEU A 450 17.50 6.98 -2.29
C LEU A 450 18.93 6.61 -2.69
N THR A 451 19.50 5.55 -2.10
CA THR A 451 20.85 5.11 -2.45
C THR A 451 20.96 4.64 -3.89
N ILE A 452 19.91 4.07 -4.44
CA ILE A 452 19.86 3.66 -5.85
C ILE A 452 19.79 4.89 -6.76
N LEU A 453 18.89 5.81 -6.47
CA LEU A 453 18.72 7.04 -7.25
C LEU A 453 19.96 7.94 -7.18
N PHE A 454 20.61 8.02 -6.03
CA PHE A 454 21.81 8.83 -5.82
C PHE A 454 23.03 8.37 -6.63
N LYS A 455 23.06 7.09 -7.04
CA LYS A 455 24.07 6.55 -7.97
C LYS A 455 23.87 7.02 -9.41
N ASN A 456 22.81 7.76 -9.69
CA ASN A 456 22.44 8.29 -10.99
C ASN A 456 22.41 7.22 -12.11
N PRO A 457 21.60 6.15 -11.94
CA PRO A 457 21.43 5.13 -12.97
C PRO A 457 20.79 5.71 -14.21
N ASN A 458 20.91 5.03 -15.37
CA ASN A 458 20.22 5.38 -16.60
C ASN A 458 19.22 4.30 -17.08
N PHE A 459 19.19 3.16 -16.39
CA PHE A 459 18.17 2.12 -16.52
C PHE A 459 17.68 1.72 -15.14
N LEU A 460 16.44 2.07 -14.81
CA LEU A 460 15.86 1.89 -13.49
C LEU A 460 14.93 0.67 -13.52
N ILE A 461 15.15 -0.25 -12.60
CA ILE A 461 14.29 -1.40 -12.36
C ILE A 461 13.69 -1.25 -10.96
N LEU A 462 12.36 -1.14 -10.89
CA LEU A 462 11.63 -0.96 -9.65
C LEU A 462 10.70 -2.15 -9.45
N ASP A 463 11.04 -3.03 -8.50
CA ASP A 463 10.23 -4.21 -8.14
C ASP A 463 9.42 -3.91 -6.89
N GLU A 464 8.11 -3.65 -7.07
CA GLU A 464 7.14 -3.27 -6.03
C GLU A 464 7.60 -2.08 -5.16
N PRO A 465 7.95 -0.93 -5.76
CA PRO A 465 8.44 0.22 -4.99
C PRO A 465 7.36 0.87 -4.14
N THR A 466 6.10 0.63 -4.44
CA THR A 466 4.94 1.19 -3.74
C THR A 466 4.65 0.52 -2.41
N ASN A 467 5.09 -0.73 -2.24
CA ASN A 467 4.98 -1.44 -0.98
C ASN A 467 5.86 -0.75 0.07
N ASP A 468 5.32 -0.52 1.26
CA ASP A 468 6.01 0.07 2.42
C ASP A 468 6.40 1.57 2.27
N LEU A 469 6.08 2.25 1.15
CA LEU A 469 6.26 3.70 1.00
C LEU A 469 4.94 4.43 1.29
N ASP A 470 5.02 5.53 2.06
CA ASP A 470 3.86 6.36 2.32
C ASP A 470 3.49 7.26 1.11
N LEU A 471 2.23 7.68 1.04
CA LEU A 471 1.71 8.50 -0.06
C LEU A 471 2.54 9.78 -0.34
N PRO A 472 3.03 10.54 0.68
CA PRO A 472 3.92 11.67 0.42
C PRO A 472 5.24 11.26 -0.26
N THR A 473 5.84 10.14 0.15
CA THR A 473 7.07 9.63 -0.48
C THR A 473 6.79 9.15 -1.91
N LEU A 474 5.65 8.48 -2.13
CA LEU A 474 5.22 8.06 -3.46
C LEU A 474 5.04 9.26 -4.39
N ALA A 475 4.44 10.35 -3.91
CA ALA A 475 4.28 11.58 -4.71
C ALA A 475 5.62 12.19 -5.13
N VAL A 476 6.62 12.20 -4.23
CA VAL A 476 7.99 12.65 -4.57
C VAL A 476 8.64 11.71 -5.58
N LEU A 477 8.49 10.39 -5.41
CA LEU A 477 9.02 9.40 -6.36
C LEU A 477 8.36 9.51 -7.73
N GLU A 478 7.06 9.72 -7.79
CA GLU A 478 6.34 9.94 -9.04
C GLU A 478 6.86 11.15 -9.80
N GLN A 479 6.99 12.29 -9.10
CA GLN A 479 7.51 13.50 -9.72
C GLN A 479 8.95 13.29 -10.23
N PHE A 480 9.79 12.64 -9.43
CA PHE A 480 11.13 12.26 -9.84
C PHE A 480 11.14 11.39 -11.11
N LEU A 481 10.27 10.37 -11.17
CA LEU A 481 10.20 9.46 -12.32
C LEU A 481 9.61 10.13 -13.57
N LEU A 482 8.71 11.10 -13.40
CA LEU A 482 8.19 11.89 -14.54
C LEU A 482 9.29 12.72 -15.21
N ASP A 483 10.22 13.27 -14.41
CA ASP A 483 11.33 14.07 -14.90
C ASP A 483 12.55 13.20 -15.33
N TYR A 484 12.48 11.88 -15.06
CA TYR A 484 13.57 10.94 -15.36
C TYR A 484 13.63 10.58 -16.84
N ALA A 485 14.74 10.91 -17.51
CA ALA A 485 14.92 10.71 -18.95
C ALA A 485 15.50 9.32 -19.33
N GLY A 486 15.77 8.43 -18.36
CA GLY A 486 16.25 7.06 -18.59
C GLY A 486 15.14 6.07 -18.82
N CYS A 487 15.53 4.81 -19.05
CA CYS A 487 14.58 3.72 -19.13
C CYS A 487 14.07 3.33 -17.75
N VAL A 488 12.78 3.04 -17.63
CA VAL A 488 12.14 2.57 -16.41
C VAL A 488 11.43 1.25 -16.67
N LEU A 489 11.73 0.25 -15.86
CA LEU A 489 11.02 -1.02 -15.84
C LEU A 489 10.37 -1.16 -14.47
N LEU A 490 9.05 -1.14 -14.43
CA LEU A 490 8.26 -1.03 -13.21
C LEU A 490 7.39 -2.26 -13.01
N VAL A 491 7.59 -2.98 -11.92
CA VAL A 491 6.64 -3.96 -11.41
C VAL A 491 5.89 -3.29 -10.27
N SER A 492 4.59 -3.14 -10.38
CA SER A 492 3.77 -2.60 -9.29
C SER A 492 2.35 -3.12 -9.36
N HIS A 493 1.73 -3.25 -8.19
CA HIS A 493 0.29 -3.48 -8.04
C HIS A 493 -0.48 -2.17 -7.80
N ASP A 494 0.21 -1.02 -7.67
CA ASP A 494 -0.41 0.30 -7.63
C ASP A 494 -0.78 0.76 -9.05
N ARG A 495 -2.09 0.70 -9.34
CA ARG A 495 -2.66 1.05 -10.66
C ARG A 495 -2.44 2.52 -11.01
N TYR A 496 -2.60 3.42 -10.04
CA TYR A 496 -2.41 4.86 -10.23
C TYR A 496 -0.95 5.18 -10.60
N PHE A 497 -0.01 4.54 -9.90
CA PHE A 497 1.41 4.67 -10.17
C PHE A 497 1.78 4.17 -11.57
N MET A 498 1.19 3.05 -11.99
CA MET A 498 1.36 2.48 -13.33
C MET A 498 0.79 3.39 -14.40
N ASP A 499 -0.47 3.84 -14.25
CA ASP A 499 -1.15 4.68 -15.26
C ASP A 499 -0.45 6.01 -15.49
N LYS A 500 0.17 6.56 -14.46
CA LYS A 500 0.87 7.85 -14.53
C LYS A 500 2.26 7.78 -15.15
N LEU A 501 2.94 6.63 -15.05
CA LEU A 501 4.37 6.52 -15.34
C LEU A 501 4.73 5.66 -16.53
N VAL A 502 3.87 4.72 -16.97
CA VAL A 502 4.23 3.76 -18.01
C VAL A 502 3.62 4.08 -19.35
N ASP A 503 4.37 3.79 -20.42
CA ASP A 503 3.93 4.01 -21.80
C ASP A 503 3.25 2.75 -22.34
N HIS A 504 3.71 1.55 -21.94
CA HIS A 504 3.16 0.26 -22.34
C HIS A 504 3.44 -0.82 -21.28
N LEU A 505 2.80 -1.99 -21.44
CA LEU A 505 2.82 -3.07 -20.45
C LEU A 505 3.38 -4.37 -21.02
N PHE A 506 4.22 -5.04 -20.22
CA PHE A 506 4.52 -6.46 -20.38
C PHE A 506 3.58 -7.29 -19.52
N ILE A 507 2.68 -8.02 -20.16
CA ILE A 507 1.67 -8.84 -19.50
C ILE A 507 2.16 -10.27 -19.46
N PHE A 508 2.42 -10.77 -18.24
CA PHE A 508 2.79 -12.15 -17.99
C PHE A 508 1.53 -13.00 -17.91
N GLU A 509 1.19 -13.67 -19.00
CA GLU A 509 -0.03 -14.49 -19.10
C GLU A 509 0.11 -15.85 -18.41
N GLY A 510 1.33 -16.28 -18.12
CA GLY A 510 1.70 -17.62 -17.63
C GLY A 510 2.35 -18.43 -18.74
N ASP A 511 2.81 -19.63 -18.41
CA ASP A 511 3.47 -20.60 -19.32
C ASP A 511 4.60 -19.98 -20.18
N GLY A 512 5.28 -18.97 -19.62
CA GLY A 512 6.41 -18.27 -20.24
C GLY A 512 6.04 -17.28 -21.33
N VAL A 513 4.77 -16.98 -21.53
CA VAL A 513 4.29 -16.02 -22.53
C VAL A 513 4.24 -14.63 -21.93
N ILE A 514 4.94 -13.69 -22.60
CA ILE A 514 4.89 -12.26 -22.29
C ILE A 514 4.29 -11.54 -23.50
N ARG A 515 3.18 -10.85 -23.29
CA ARG A 515 2.54 -10.04 -24.31
C ARG A 515 2.88 -8.56 -24.09
N ASP A 516 3.40 -7.91 -25.11
CA ASP A 516 3.55 -6.45 -25.12
C ASP A 516 2.21 -5.79 -25.48
N TYR A 517 1.75 -4.87 -24.61
CA TYR A 517 0.50 -4.15 -24.79
C TYR A 517 0.76 -2.64 -24.82
N PRO A 518 0.50 -1.96 -25.94
CA PRO A 518 0.64 -0.51 -26.03
C PRO A 518 -0.49 0.18 -25.28
N GLY A 519 -0.16 0.92 -24.23
CA GLY A 519 -1.09 1.65 -23.38
C GLY A 519 -0.87 1.42 -21.89
N ASN A 520 -1.61 2.17 -21.08
CA ASN A 520 -1.52 2.10 -19.63
C ASN A 520 -2.38 0.96 -19.04
N TYR A 521 -2.30 0.79 -17.71
CA TYR A 521 -2.99 -0.30 -17.02
C TYR A 521 -4.53 -0.19 -17.12
N THR A 522 -5.09 0.99 -16.96
CA THR A 522 -6.54 1.21 -17.06
C THR A 522 -7.08 0.83 -18.43
N GLN A 523 -6.40 1.21 -19.51
CA GLN A 523 -6.78 0.83 -20.88
C GLN A 523 -6.74 -0.68 -21.09
N PHE A 524 -5.71 -1.33 -20.58
CA PHE A 524 -5.59 -2.79 -20.62
C PHE A 524 -6.77 -3.47 -19.89
N ARG A 525 -7.12 -3.01 -18.68
CA ARG A 525 -8.24 -3.61 -17.89
C ARG A 525 -9.60 -3.42 -18.54
N ILE A 526 -9.87 -2.25 -19.14
CA ILE A 526 -11.11 -2.02 -19.88
C ILE A 526 -11.23 -3.03 -21.02
N LEU A 527 -10.14 -3.27 -21.76
CA LEU A 527 -10.10 -4.21 -22.87
C LEU A 527 -10.26 -5.66 -22.38
N GLU A 528 -9.67 -6.05 -21.24
CA GLU A 528 -9.87 -7.37 -20.67
C GLU A 528 -11.30 -7.61 -20.19
N LYS A 529 -11.88 -6.66 -19.45
CA LYS A 529 -13.28 -6.74 -19.00
C LYS A 529 -14.25 -6.83 -20.19
N SER A 530 -14.00 -6.10 -21.25
CA SER A 530 -14.81 -6.21 -22.48
C SER A 530 -14.71 -7.60 -23.12
N LYS A 531 -13.52 -8.19 -23.21
CA LYS A 531 -13.34 -9.56 -23.74
C LYS A 531 -14.03 -10.62 -22.87
N GLN A 532 -13.96 -10.50 -21.56
CA GLN A 532 -14.64 -11.43 -20.63
C GLN A 532 -16.17 -11.36 -20.76
N SER A 533 -16.73 -10.14 -20.89
CA SER A 533 -18.17 -9.96 -21.11
C SER A 533 -18.64 -10.55 -22.46
N TYR A 534 -17.84 -10.42 -23.51
CA TYR A 534 -18.16 -11.08 -24.80
C TYR A 534 -18.02 -12.61 -24.73
N ALA A 535 -17.07 -13.13 -23.97
CA ALA A 535 -16.91 -14.59 -23.81
C ALA A 535 -18.04 -15.20 -22.99
N SER A 536 -18.54 -14.55 -21.93
CA SER A 536 -19.68 -15.00 -21.14
C SER A 536 -20.98 -14.99 -21.96
N VAL A 537 -21.24 -13.95 -22.74
CA VAL A 537 -22.39 -13.87 -23.64
C VAL A 537 -22.36 -14.96 -24.72
N SER A 538 -21.16 -15.28 -25.25
CA SER A 538 -21.01 -16.35 -26.25
C SER A 538 -21.20 -17.76 -25.68
N SER A 539 -20.83 -18.00 -24.41
CA SER A 539 -21.06 -19.27 -23.72
C SER A 539 -22.56 -19.47 -23.42
N ASP A 540 -23.29 -18.44 -23.03
CA ASP A 540 -24.73 -18.51 -22.78
C ASP A 540 -25.53 -18.76 -24.07
N ILE A 541 -25.06 -18.25 -25.20
CA ILE A 541 -25.67 -18.51 -26.53
C ILE A 541 -25.37 -19.94 -26.99
N SER A 542 -24.23 -20.52 -26.64
CA SER A 542 -23.92 -21.92 -26.99
C SER A 542 -24.70 -22.92 -26.14
N THR A 543 -24.89 -22.68 -24.86
CA THR A 543 -25.69 -23.51 -23.95
C THR A 543 -27.18 -23.42 -24.28
N SER A 544 -27.68 -22.25 -24.70
CA SER A 544 -29.09 -22.12 -25.15
C SER A 544 -29.36 -22.79 -26.51
N LYS A 545 -28.36 -22.94 -27.38
CA LYS A 545 -28.51 -23.72 -28.65
C LYS A 545 -28.45 -25.22 -28.43
N GLU A 546 -27.64 -25.72 -27.51
CA GLU A 546 -27.63 -27.16 -27.18
C GLU A 546 -28.91 -27.60 -26.47
N SER A 547 -29.47 -26.78 -25.58
CA SER A 547 -30.78 -27.08 -24.96
C SER A 547 -31.94 -27.02 -25.93
N ALA A 548 -31.92 -26.17 -26.97
CA ALA A 548 -32.91 -26.11 -28.01
C ALA A 548 -32.86 -27.32 -28.97
N THR A 549 -31.68 -27.87 -29.24
CA THR A 549 -31.49 -29.03 -30.13
C THR A 549 -31.84 -30.36 -29.45
N VAL A 550 -31.83 -30.42 -28.11
CA VAL A 550 -32.27 -31.61 -27.35
C VAL A 550 -33.81 -31.69 -27.24
N VAL A 551 -34.50 -30.55 -27.25
CA VAL A 551 -35.98 -30.52 -27.19
C VAL A 551 -36.64 -30.90 -28.53
N GLU A 552 -35.99 -30.68 -29.69
CA GLU A 552 -36.54 -31.09 -31.01
C GLU A 552 -36.40 -32.60 -31.30
N LYS A 553 -35.72 -33.40 -30.48
CA LYS A 553 -35.57 -34.85 -30.66
C LYS A 553 -36.48 -35.72 -29.79
N ILE A 554 -37.44 -35.13 -29.04
CA ILE A 554 -38.33 -35.86 -28.13
C ILE A 554 -39.81 -35.63 -28.48
N VAL A 555 -40.18 -35.49 -29.75
CA VAL A 555 -41.60 -35.60 -30.18
C VAL A 555 -41.66 -36.59 -31.31
N PRO A 556 -42.41 -37.72 -31.15
CA PRO A 556 -42.53 -38.74 -32.16
C PRO A 556 -43.37 -38.30 -33.36
#